data_8952e2687fd4d2c221331bcb34d1e25c
#
_entry.id   8952e2687fd4d2c221331bcb34d1e25c
#
_cell.length_a   1.000
_cell.length_b   1.000
_cell.length_c   1.000
_cell.angle_alpha   90.00
_cell.angle_beta   90.00
_cell.angle_gamma   90.00
#
_symmetry.space_group_name_H-M   'P 1'
#
loop_
_entity.id
_entity.type
_entity.pdbx_description
1 polymer ?
#
loop_
_entity_poly.entity_id
_entity_poly.type
_entity_poly.pdbx_seq_one_letter_code
_entity_poly.pdbx_strand_id
1 'polypeptide(L)'
;CPAQRPERLKHFVSRAALDIEGLGEKTIDEFFARGWLESPADIFRLRRRREDILALDGWKDKSVDNLLAAIEAKRSPDAARLLFGLGIRHVGAVTARDLLKRFETLPALREVAERAGARDGEDQAQGGSDAYAELISIDGIGPVVVEALGDFFHEAHNREVWDDLLGEVSPPPYVVETRDSAVAGKTVVFTGKLETMSRDEAK
;
A
#
# COMPACT_ATOMS: atom_id res chain seq x y z
N CYS A 1 8.33 -7.44 15.71
CA CYS A 1 7.90 -8.54 16.60
C CYS A 1 7.34 -9.69 15.78
N PRO A 2 7.75 -10.96 15.99
CA PRO A 2 7.25 -12.12 15.22
C PRO A 2 5.72 -12.27 15.26
N ALA A 3 5.10 -11.92 16.37
CA ALA A 3 3.64 -12.00 16.54
C ALA A 3 2.84 -11.01 15.68
N GLN A 4 3.48 -9.97 15.15
CA GLN A 4 2.81 -8.96 14.31
C GLN A 4 2.91 -9.27 12.81
N ARG A 5 3.72 -10.25 12.41
CA ARG A 5 3.92 -10.58 10.98
C ARG A 5 2.66 -11.12 10.31
N PRO A 6 1.90 -12.07 10.90
CA PRO A 6 0.66 -12.53 10.31
C PRO A 6 -0.37 -11.40 10.16
N GLU A 7 -0.47 -10.52 11.16
CA GLU A 7 -1.41 -9.40 11.13
C GLU A 7 -1.09 -8.39 10.02
N ARG A 8 0.20 -8.16 9.74
CA ARG A 8 0.62 -7.34 8.60
C ARG A 8 0.24 -7.96 7.26
N LEU A 9 0.37 -9.28 7.13
CA LEU A 9 -0.06 -10.01 5.92
C LEU A 9 -1.59 -9.98 5.75
N LYS A 10 -2.34 -10.14 6.84
CA LYS A 10 -3.82 -10.00 6.83
C LYS A 10 -4.24 -8.60 6.39
N HIS A 11 -3.59 -7.57 6.92
CA HIS A 11 -3.83 -6.20 6.49
C HIS A 11 -3.52 -6.01 4.99
N PHE A 12 -2.39 -6.52 4.52
CA PHE A 12 -1.95 -6.41 3.12
C PHE A 12 -2.97 -7.01 2.14
N VAL A 13 -3.58 -8.15 2.46
CA VAL A 13 -4.56 -8.82 1.60
C VAL A 13 -5.99 -8.35 1.83
N SER A 14 -6.22 -7.47 2.80
CA SER A 14 -7.54 -6.99 3.17
C SER A 14 -8.25 -6.25 2.03
N ARG A 15 -9.57 -6.12 2.12
CA ARG A 15 -10.41 -5.44 1.13
C ARG A 15 -9.99 -3.99 0.87
N ALA A 16 -9.52 -3.30 1.88
CA ALA A 16 -9.05 -1.91 1.76
C ALA A 16 -7.67 -1.78 1.10
N ALA A 17 -6.86 -2.84 1.13
CA ALA A 17 -5.53 -2.92 0.51
C ALA A 17 -5.59 -3.67 -0.83
N LEU A 18 -4.89 -4.81 -0.96
CA LEU A 18 -4.85 -5.52 -2.25
C LEU A 18 -6.11 -6.31 -2.57
N ASP A 19 -6.97 -6.60 -1.59
CA ASP A 19 -8.23 -7.32 -1.80
C ASP A 19 -8.03 -8.65 -2.54
N ILE A 20 -7.23 -9.53 -1.95
CA ILE A 20 -6.94 -10.86 -2.54
C ILE A 20 -7.96 -11.86 -2.01
N GLU A 21 -8.89 -12.24 -2.87
CA GLU A 21 -9.91 -13.22 -2.55
C GLU A 21 -9.32 -14.63 -2.34
N GLY A 22 -9.79 -15.32 -1.32
CA GLY A 22 -9.30 -16.67 -0.97
C GLY A 22 -8.18 -16.69 0.06
N LEU A 23 -7.51 -15.57 0.35
CA LEU A 23 -6.54 -15.43 1.44
C LEU A 23 -7.22 -14.84 2.69
N GLY A 24 -8.11 -15.61 3.31
CA GLY A 24 -8.69 -15.25 4.60
C GLY A 24 -7.68 -15.38 5.76
N GLU A 25 -8.07 -14.87 6.94
CA GLU A 25 -7.20 -14.86 8.12
C GLU A 25 -6.67 -16.25 8.48
N LYS A 26 -7.53 -17.28 8.47
CA LYS A 26 -7.14 -18.66 8.79
C LYS A 26 -6.12 -19.21 7.79
N THR A 27 -6.29 -18.89 6.51
CA THR A 27 -5.37 -19.34 5.46
C THR A 27 -4.01 -18.64 5.61
N ILE A 28 -4.00 -17.36 5.91
CA ILE A 28 -2.77 -16.62 6.22
C ILE A 28 -2.06 -17.23 7.43
N ASP A 29 -2.77 -17.48 8.51
CA ASP A 29 -2.20 -18.07 9.73
C ASP A 29 -1.60 -19.46 9.45
N GLU A 30 -2.29 -20.29 8.68
CA GLU A 30 -1.81 -21.62 8.31
C GLU A 30 -0.56 -21.56 7.43
N PHE A 31 -0.56 -20.72 6.40
CA PHE A 31 0.58 -20.61 5.49
C PHE A 31 1.79 -19.94 6.17
N PHE A 32 1.53 -19.00 7.06
CA PHE A 32 2.57 -18.41 7.90
C PHE A 32 3.20 -19.45 8.84
N ALA A 33 2.39 -20.26 9.53
CA ALA A 33 2.86 -21.31 10.42
C ALA A 33 3.70 -22.39 9.69
N ARG A 34 3.44 -22.60 8.40
CA ARG A 34 4.21 -23.51 7.54
C ARG A 34 5.49 -22.89 6.96
N GLY A 35 5.76 -21.62 7.24
CA GLY A 35 6.90 -20.88 6.69
C GLY A 35 6.76 -20.55 5.19
N TRP A 36 5.55 -20.58 4.65
CA TRP A 36 5.30 -20.24 3.24
C TRP A 36 5.10 -18.75 3.01
N LEU A 37 4.68 -18.03 4.05
CA LEU A 37 4.46 -16.58 4.03
C LEU A 37 5.26 -15.92 5.16
N GLU A 38 6.32 -15.24 4.82
CA GLU A 38 7.10 -14.41 5.77
C GLU A 38 6.95 -12.92 5.47
N SER A 39 6.78 -12.57 4.20
CA SER A 39 6.63 -11.21 3.70
C SER A 39 5.55 -11.12 2.61
N PRO A 40 5.09 -9.91 2.26
CA PRO A 40 4.09 -9.73 1.21
C PRO A 40 4.49 -10.31 -0.15
N ALA A 41 5.76 -10.28 -0.51
CA ALA A 41 6.26 -10.86 -1.77
C ALA A 41 6.00 -12.38 -1.87
N ASP A 42 6.04 -13.09 -0.74
CA ASP A 42 5.81 -14.55 -0.71
C ASP A 42 4.41 -14.94 -1.14
N ILE A 43 3.42 -14.04 -1.00
CA ILE A 43 2.07 -14.25 -1.50
C ILE A 43 2.10 -14.51 -3.01
N PHE A 44 2.86 -13.74 -3.75
CA PHE A 44 3.00 -13.87 -5.21
C PHE A 44 3.87 -15.06 -5.63
N ARG A 45 4.51 -15.72 -4.69
CA ARG A 45 5.29 -16.95 -4.88
C ARG A 45 4.52 -18.22 -4.53
N LEU A 46 3.29 -18.12 -4.00
CA LEU A 46 2.45 -19.27 -3.64
C LEU A 46 2.15 -20.18 -4.82
N ARG A 47 2.25 -19.73 -6.06
CA ARG A 47 2.17 -20.57 -7.26
C ARG A 47 3.19 -21.72 -7.26
N ARG A 48 4.33 -21.53 -6.60
CA ARG A 48 5.37 -22.56 -6.44
C ARG A 48 4.98 -23.63 -5.42
N ARG A 49 3.94 -23.37 -4.63
CA ARG A 49 3.40 -24.24 -3.57
C ARG A 49 2.08 -24.92 -3.95
N ARG A 50 1.70 -24.90 -5.24
CA ARG A 50 0.41 -25.42 -5.68
C ARG A 50 0.15 -26.84 -5.15
N GLU A 51 1.10 -27.75 -5.31
CA GLU A 51 0.97 -29.15 -4.87
C GLU A 51 0.95 -29.26 -3.33
N ASP A 52 1.74 -28.44 -2.64
CA ASP A 52 1.74 -28.40 -1.18
C ASP A 52 0.38 -27.93 -0.64
N ILE A 53 -0.21 -26.90 -1.25
CA ILE A 53 -1.54 -26.39 -0.87
C ILE A 53 -2.61 -27.44 -1.18
N LEU A 54 -2.55 -28.09 -2.35
CA LEU A 54 -3.48 -29.11 -2.76
C LEU A 54 -3.49 -30.33 -1.81
N ALA A 55 -2.35 -30.61 -1.19
CA ALA A 55 -2.21 -31.69 -0.20
C ALA A 55 -2.86 -31.37 1.15
N LEU A 56 -3.22 -30.11 1.41
CA LEU A 56 -3.88 -29.72 2.65
C LEU A 56 -5.36 -30.10 2.64
N ASP A 57 -5.85 -30.45 3.82
CA ASP A 57 -7.26 -30.75 3.99
C ASP A 57 -8.16 -29.54 3.67
N GLY A 58 -9.26 -29.80 2.99
CA GLY A 58 -10.19 -28.77 2.55
C GLY A 58 -9.86 -28.09 1.22
N TRP A 59 -8.64 -28.27 0.70
CA TRP A 59 -8.25 -27.73 -0.61
C TRP A 59 -8.49 -28.72 -1.74
N LYS A 60 -8.99 -28.22 -2.86
CA LYS A 60 -9.22 -28.99 -4.10
C LYS A 60 -8.63 -28.18 -5.27
N ASP A 61 -8.44 -28.82 -6.42
CA ASP A 61 -7.89 -28.17 -7.63
C ASP A 61 -8.56 -26.83 -7.92
N LYS A 62 -9.88 -26.78 -7.89
CA LYS A 62 -10.62 -25.54 -8.18
C LYS A 62 -10.34 -24.44 -7.16
N SER A 63 -10.29 -24.74 -5.88
CA SER A 63 -10.03 -23.73 -4.85
C SER A 63 -8.58 -23.23 -4.88
N VAL A 64 -7.61 -24.12 -5.15
CA VAL A 64 -6.21 -23.73 -5.33
C VAL A 64 -6.05 -22.86 -6.58
N ASP A 65 -6.62 -23.27 -7.70
CA ASP A 65 -6.54 -22.51 -8.95
C ASP A 65 -7.22 -21.15 -8.84
N ASN A 66 -8.36 -21.07 -8.15
CA ASN A 66 -9.03 -19.78 -7.88
C ASN A 66 -8.17 -18.87 -7.02
N LEU A 67 -7.52 -19.38 -5.96
CA LEU A 67 -6.61 -18.60 -5.13
C LEU A 67 -5.43 -18.05 -5.95
N LEU A 68 -4.77 -18.91 -6.71
CA LEU A 68 -3.61 -18.52 -7.51
C LEU A 68 -3.99 -17.51 -8.60
N ALA A 69 -5.18 -17.67 -9.23
CA ALA A 69 -5.70 -16.70 -10.19
C ALA A 69 -6.01 -15.34 -9.54
N ALA A 70 -6.58 -15.32 -8.34
CA ALA A 70 -6.85 -14.11 -7.59
C ALA A 70 -5.56 -13.37 -7.23
N ILE A 71 -4.49 -14.08 -6.88
CA ILE A 71 -3.17 -13.52 -6.62
C ILE A 71 -2.56 -12.92 -7.90
N GLU A 72 -2.56 -13.66 -9.00
CA GLU A 72 -2.03 -13.20 -10.30
C GLU A 72 -2.76 -11.95 -10.81
N ALA A 73 -4.06 -11.84 -10.59
CA ALA A 73 -4.85 -10.65 -10.94
C ALA A 73 -4.40 -9.37 -10.20
N LYS A 74 -3.62 -9.50 -9.12
CA LYS A 74 -3.12 -8.38 -8.29
C LYS A 74 -1.63 -8.05 -8.54
N ARG A 75 -1.04 -8.52 -9.62
CA ARG A 75 0.36 -8.19 -9.97
C ARG A 75 0.56 -6.77 -10.47
N SER A 76 -0.49 -6.09 -10.90
CA SER A 76 -0.47 -4.67 -11.26
C SER A 76 -1.46 -3.90 -10.37
N PRO A 77 -1.21 -3.83 -9.07
CA PRO A 77 -2.14 -3.22 -8.13
C PRO A 77 -2.12 -1.70 -8.23
N ASP A 78 -3.19 -1.05 -7.77
CA ASP A 78 -3.19 0.39 -7.54
C ASP A 78 -2.07 0.77 -6.55
N ALA A 79 -1.24 1.76 -6.90
CA ALA A 79 -0.06 2.13 -6.13
C ALA A 79 -0.40 2.66 -4.73
N ALA A 80 -1.51 3.39 -4.57
CA ALA A 80 -1.94 3.90 -3.27
C ALA A 80 -2.47 2.76 -2.37
N ARG A 81 -3.18 1.79 -2.93
CA ARG A 81 -3.63 0.61 -2.19
C ARG A 81 -2.46 -0.28 -1.77
N LEU A 82 -1.44 -0.42 -2.62
CA LEU A 82 -0.22 -1.14 -2.28
C LEU A 82 0.53 -0.45 -1.15
N LEU A 83 0.69 0.87 -1.21
CA LEU A 83 1.32 1.67 -0.15
C LEU A 83 0.58 1.52 1.18
N PHE A 84 -0.75 1.64 1.17
CA PHE A 84 -1.58 1.41 2.34
C PHE A 84 -1.42 -0.02 2.88
N GLY A 85 -1.37 -1.01 2.00
CA GLY A 85 -1.20 -2.41 2.34
C GLY A 85 0.11 -2.74 3.07
N LEU A 86 1.16 -1.95 2.87
CA LEU A 86 2.43 -2.11 3.59
C LEU A 86 2.33 -1.76 5.07
N GLY A 87 1.26 -1.10 5.51
CA GLY A 87 1.00 -0.81 6.92
C GLY A 87 2.00 0.15 7.54
N ILE A 88 2.51 1.12 6.79
CA ILE A 88 3.38 2.18 7.31
C ILE A 88 2.59 2.97 8.35
N ARG A 89 3.18 3.16 9.52
CA ARG A 89 2.54 3.89 10.62
C ARG A 89 2.09 5.28 10.14
N HIS A 90 0.90 5.70 10.53
CA HIS A 90 0.26 6.97 10.15
C HIS A 90 -0.04 7.16 8.66
N VAL A 91 0.21 6.15 7.82
CA VAL A 91 -0.16 6.17 6.41
C VAL A 91 -1.44 5.36 6.22
N GLY A 92 -2.57 6.02 6.32
CA GLY A 92 -3.89 5.47 6.01
C GLY A 92 -4.20 5.50 4.51
N ALA A 93 -5.38 5.00 4.12
CA ALA A 93 -5.79 4.95 2.71
C ALA A 93 -5.86 6.34 2.05
N VAL A 94 -6.33 7.35 2.77
CA VAL A 94 -6.38 8.75 2.28
C VAL A 94 -4.97 9.31 2.12
N THR A 95 -4.14 9.17 3.15
CA THR A 95 -2.74 9.62 3.15
C THR A 95 -1.95 8.97 2.00
N ALA A 96 -2.12 7.67 1.78
CA ALA A 96 -1.48 6.96 0.67
C ALA A 96 -1.88 7.54 -0.69
N ARG A 97 -3.17 7.84 -0.89
CA ARG A 97 -3.65 8.49 -2.12
C ARG A 97 -3.07 9.89 -2.30
N ASP A 98 -3.03 10.70 -1.25
CA ASP A 98 -2.52 12.07 -1.34
C ASP A 98 -1.03 12.09 -1.64
N LEU A 99 -0.25 11.18 -1.07
CA LEU A 99 1.15 10.98 -1.42
C LEU A 99 1.33 10.58 -2.89
N LEU A 100 0.54 9.60 -3.37
CA LEU A 100 0.66 9.13 -4.75
C LEU A 100 0.09 10.11 -5.78
N LYS A 101 -0.85 10.98 -5.42
CA LYS A 101 -1.26 12.11 -6.28
C LYS A 101 -0.09 13.05 -6.57
N ARG A 102 0.81 13.24 -5.61
CA ARG A 102 1.98 14.13 -5.76
C ARG A 102 3.15 13.47 -6.45
N PHE A 103 3.47 12.23 -6.07
CA PHE A 103 4.68 11.54 -6.54
C PHE A 103 4.43 10.54 -7.68
N GLU A 104 3.18 10.20 -7.96
CA GLU A 104 2.72 9.30 -9.01
C GLU A 104 3.23 7.85 -8.87
N THR A 105 4.49 7.64 -8.51
CA THR A 105 5.09 6.31 -8.40
C THR A 105 5.68 6.04 -7.02
N LEU A 106 5.71 4.77 -6.63
CA LEU A 106 6.30 4.34 -5.37
C LEU A 106 7.81 4.62 -5.28
N PRO A 107 8.61 4.42 -6.33
CA PRO A 107 10.03 4.78 -6.29
C PRO A 107 10.26 6.29 -6.08
N ALA A 108 9.48 7.16 -6.73
CA ALA A 108 9.60 8.60 -6.54
C ALA A 108 9.24 9.02 -5.10
N LEU A 109 8.19 8.44 -4.53
CA LEU A 109 7.85 8.65 -3.12
C LEU A 109 9.00 8.21 -2.19
N ARG A 110 9.57 7.04 -2.42
CA ARG A 110 10.68 6.52 -1.61
C ARG A 110 11.88 7.46 -1.65
N GLU A 111 12.28 7.92 -2.81
CA GLU A 111 13.42 8.82 -2.97
C GLU A 111 13.26 10.09 -2.12
N VAL A 112 12.09 10.71 -2.16
CA VAL A 112 11.80 11.92 -1.36
C VAL A 112 11.72 11.59 0.12
N ALA A 113 11.10 10.47 0.50
CA ALA A 113 10.99 10.06 1.90
C ALA A 113 12.34 9.73 2.54
N GLU A 114 13.25 9.08 1.81
CA GLU A 114 14.62 8.80 2.27
C GLU A 114 15.42 10.09 2.49
N ARG A 115 15.32 11.06 1.58
CA ARG A 115 15.97 12.37 1.74
C ARG A 115 15.39 13.18 2.90
N ALA A 116 14.07 13.18 3.07
CA ALA A 116 13.39 13.89 4.16
C ALA A 116 13.69 13.29 5.54
N GLY A 117 13.95 11.98 5.60
CA GLY A 117 14.26 11.24 6.82
C GLY A 117 15.74 11.10 7.13
N ALA A 118 16.65 11.67 6.30
CA ALA A 118 18.09 11.58 6.52
C ALA A 118 18.48 12.21 7.89
N ARG A 119 19.11 11.39 8.74
CA ARG A 119 19.42 11.76 10.13
C ARG A 119 20.87 12.21 10.34
N ASP A 120 21.77 11.99 9.38
CA ASP A 120 23.20 12.22 9.53
C ASP A 120 23.81 12.99 8.36
N GLY A 121 24.56 14.07 8.69
CA GLY A 121 25.57 14.70 7.85
C GLY A 121 25.09 15.80 6.91
N GLU A 122 25.89 16.05 5.88
CA GLU A 122 25.77 17.18 4.96
C GLU A 122 24.45 17.22 4.15
N ASP A 123 23.75 16.09 4.02
CA ASP A 123 22.43 16.00 3.35
C ASP A 123 21.29 16.67 4.14
N GLN A 124 21.45 16.86 5.47
CA GLN A 124 20.47 17.59 6.28
C GLN A 124 20.43 19.08 5.99
N ALA A 125 21.53 19.67 5.53
CA ALA A 125 21.66 21.12 5.47
C ALA A 125 20.85 21.77 4.33
N GLN A 126 20.58 21.04 3.22
CA GLN A 126 19.81 21.59 2.10
C GLN A 126 18.84 20.58 1.46
N GLY A 127 19.28 19.39 1.08
CA GLY A 127 18.43 18.39 0.40
C GLY A 127 17.34 17.78 1.29
N GLY A 128 17.65 17.53 2.57
CA GLY A 128 16.68 17.04 3.56
C GLY A 128 15.61 18.08 3.90
N SER A 129 15.97 19.34 3.95
CA SER A 129 15.05 20.46 4.19
C SER A 129 14.05 20.65 3.06
N ASP A 130 14.49 20.54 1.80
CA ASP A 130 13.63 20.69 0.62
C ASP A 130 12.68 19.50 0.46
N ALA A 131 13.17 18.29 0.66
CA ALA A 131 12.34 17.07 0.61
C ALA A 131 11.30 17.06 1.75
N TYR A 132 11.68 17.47 2.95
CA TYR A 132 10.76 17.64 4.06
C TYR A 132 9.69 18.69 3.74
N ALA A 133 10.08 19.85 3.23
CA ALA A 133 9.17 20.93 2.85
C ALA A 133 8.21 20.46 1.73
N GLU A 134 8.70 19.69 0.77
CA GLU A 134 7.88 19.12 -0.30
C GLU A 134 6.79 18.21 0.27
N LEU A 135 7.12 17.29 1.17
CA LEU A 135 6.14 16.40 1.82
C LEU A 135 5.12 17.19 2.64
N ILE A 136 5.56 18.13 3.46
CA ILE A 136 4.68 18.96 4.30
C ILE A 136 3.76 19.88 3.47
N SER A 137 4.14 20.22 2.25
CA SER A 137 3.30 21.03 1.35
C SER A 137 2.05 20.30 0.86
N ILE A 138 2.00 18.98 1.01
CA ILE A 138 0.84 18.16 0.62
C ILE A 138 -0.23 18.30 1.70
N ASP A 139 -1.45 18.65 1.29
CA ASP A 139 -2.57 18.75 2.22
C ASP A 139 -2.82 17.42 2.94
N GLY A 140 -3.00 17.48 4.26
CA GLY A 140 -3.16 16.30 5.10
C GLY A 140 -1.87 15.57 5.50
N ILE A 141 -0.69 16.00 5.00
CA ILE A 141 0.61 15.42 5.38
C ILE A 141 1.30 16.31 6.42
N GLY A 142 1.36 15.84 7.65
CA GLY A 142 2.03 16.53 8.76
C GLY A 142 3.38 15.90 9.13
N PRO A 143 4.10 16.53 10.08
CA PRO A 143 5.42 16.06 10.55
C PRO A 143 5.43 14.58 10.95
N VAL A 144 4.37 14.10 11.58
CA VAL A 144 4.23 12.72 12.05
C VAL A 144 4.25 11.71 10.89
N VAL A 145 3.63 12.06 9.76
CA VAL A 145 3.65 11.22 8.55
C VAL A 145 5.02 11.21 7.91
N VAL A 146 5.67 12.37 7.82
CA VAL A 146 7.02 12.48 7.24
C VAL A 146 8.04 11.70 8.07
N GLU A 147 7.98 11.82 9.40
CA GLU A 147 8.81 11.04 10.32
C GLU A 147 8.57 9.54 10.17
N ALA A 148 7.32 9.11 10.09
CA ALA A 148 6.96 7.69 9.92
C ALA A 148 7.46 7.11 8.59
N LEU A 149 7.41 7.89 7.50
CA LEU A 149 7.98 7.49 6.21
C LEU A 149 9.50 7.39 6.28
N GLY A 150 10.16 8.38 6.87
CA GLY A 150 11.60 8.37 7.09
C GLY A 150 12.05 7.17 7.92
N ASP A 151 11.38 6.90 9.04
CA ASP A 151 11.66 5.75 9.91
C ASP A 151 11.47 4.42 9.17
N PHE A 152 10.41 4.31 8.37
CA PHE A 152 10.15 3.10 7.60
C PHE A 152 11.29 2.79 6.64
N PHE A 153 11.73 3.77 5.85
CA PHE A 153 12.79 3.57 4.86
C PHE A 153 14.21 3.58 5.46
N HIS A 154 14.39 4.08 6.68
CA HIS A 154 15.66 3.96 7.40
C HIS A 154 15.95 2.53 7.84
N GLU A 155 14.93 1.75 8.11
CA GLU A 155 15.02 0.34 8.47
C GLU A 155 15.44 -0.52 7.26
N ALA A 156 16.61 -1.18 7.34
CA ALA A 156 17.12 -2.03 6.26
C ALA A 156 16.14 -3.16 5.90
N HIS A 157 15.52 -3.80 6.90
CA HIS A 157 14.54 -4.86 6.69
C HIS A 157 13.32 -4.36 5.90
N ASN A 158 12.83 -3.15 6.17
CA ASN A 158 11.71 -2.58 5.42
C ASN A 158 12.08 -2.29 3.97
N ARG A 159 13.29 -1.82 3.70
CA ARG A 159 13.78 -1.64 2.32
C ARG A 159 13.86 -2.97 1.57
N GLU A 160 14.37 -4.02 2.21
CA GLU A 160 14.42 -5.35 1.62
C GLU A 160 13.02 -5.89 1.29
N VAL A 161 12.06 -5.74 2.20
CA VAL A 161 10.65 -6.14 1.97
C VAL A 161 10.04 -5.34 0.82
N TRP A 162 10.29 -4.04 0.76
CA TRP A 162 9.85 -3.18 -0.32
C TRP A 162 10.42 -3.57 -1.67
N ASP A 163 11.75 -3.76 -1.75
CA ASP A 163 12.43 -4.12 -2.99
C ASP A 163 12.00 -5.52 -3.48
N ASP A 164 11.86 -6.47 -2.57
CA ASP A 164 11.39 -7.82 -2.87
C ASP A 164 9.94 -7.80 -3.40
N LEU A 165 9.05 -7.03 -2.77
CA LEU A 165 7.67 -6.88 -3.22
C LEU A 165 7.58 -6.24 -4.61
N LEU A 166 8.32 -5.16 -4.87
CA LEU A 166 8.35 -4.50 -6.18
C LEU A 166 9.05 -5.32 -7.26
N GLY A 167 9.78 -6.38 -6.88
CA GLY A 167 10.25 -7.40 -7.78
C GLY A 167 9.16 -8.37 -8.26
N GLU A 168 8.08 -8.50 -7.51
CA GLU A 168 6.95 -9.40 -7.80
C GLU A 168 5.73 -8.69 -8.41
N VAL A 169 5.55 -7.40 -8.10
CA VAL A 169 4.41 -6.58 -8.57
C VAL A 169 4.88 -5.35 -9.32
N SER A 170 4.07 -4.88 -10.25
CA SER A 170 4.34 -3.72 -11.08
C SER A 170 3.15 -2.76 -11.04
N PRO A 171 3.00 -1.95 -9.98
CA PRO A 171 1.95 -0.97 -9.91
C PRO A 171 2.14 0.08 -11.01
N PRO A 172 1.10 0.41 -11.80
CA PRO A 172 1.18 1.51 -12.75
C PRO A 172 1.30 2.85 -12.01
N PRO A 173 1.80 3.90 -12.68
CA PRO A 173 1.78 5.24 -12.12
C PRO A 173 0.36 5.61 -11.68
N TYR A 174 0.26 6.25 -10.52
CA TYR A 174 -1.02 6.68 -9.97
C TYR A 174 -1.57 7.86 -10.77
N VAL A 175 -2.75 7.69 -11.36
CA VAL A 175 -3.43 8.73 -12.14
C VAL A 175 -4.71 9.12 -11.41
N VAL A 176 -4.89 10.42 -11.18
CA VAL A 176 -6.17 10.96 -10.71
C VAL A 176 -7.10 11.00 -11.92
N GLU A 177 -8.11 10.15 -11.94
CA GLU A 177 -9.19 10.28 -12.92
C GLU A 177 -9.98 11.55 -12.62
N THR A 178 -9.62 12.66 -13.24
CA THR A 178 -10.45 13.86 -13.26
C THR A 178 -11.53 13.66 -14.32
N ARG A 179 -12.76 13.48 -13.88
CA ARG A 179 -13.89 13.59 -14.82
C ARG A 179 -13.97 15.04 -15.24
N ASP A 180 -13.90 15.29 -16.54
CA ASP A 180 -14.22 16.60 -17.11
C ASP A 180 -15.64 16.97 -16.71
N SER A 181 -15.75 17.91 -15.79
CA SER A 181 -17.05 18.45 -15.34
C SER A 181 -16.97 19.97 -15.31
N ALA A 182 -18.12 20.60 -15.45
CA ALA A 182 -18.22 22.07 -15.39
C ALA A 182 -17.74 22.67 -14.04
N VAL A 183 -17.52 21.82 -13.03
CA VAL A 183 -17.04 22.19 -11.68
C VAL A 183 -15.63 21.71 -11.39
N ALA A 184 -14.96 21.08 -12.37
CA ALA A 184 -13.56 20.65 -12.21
C ALA A 184 -12.67 21.86 -11.88
N GLY A 185 -11.87 21.74 -10.80
CA GLY A 185 -11.00 22.80 -10.30
C GLY A 185 -11.71 23.95 -9.58
N LYS A 186 -13.02 23.85 -9.29
CA LYS A 186 -13.76 24.85 -8.52
C LYS A 186 -14.10 24.32 -7.13
N THR A 187 -14.03 25.20 -6.14
CA THR A 187 -14.58 24.90 -4.82
C THR A 187 -16.09 25.05 -4.86
N VAL A 188 -16.83 23.99 -4.63
CA VAL A 188 -18.28 23.98 -4.60
C VAL A 188 -18.74 23.95 -3.16
N VAL A 189 -19.55 24.92 -2.76
CA VAL A 189 -20.15 25.01 -1.43
C VAL A 189 -21.64 24.69 -1.55
N PHE A 190 -22.09 23.63 -0.90
CA PHE A 190 -23.50 23.29 -0.83
C PHE A 190 -24.18 24.04 0.33
N THR A 191 -25.05 24.99 -0.02
CA THR A 191 -25.87 25.72 0.95
C THR A 191 -27.29 25.21 0.84
N GLY A 192 -27.81 24.61 1.89
CA GLY A 192 -29.16 24.09 1.91
C GLY A 192 -29.27 22.57 2.06
N LYS A 193 -30.49 22.05 1.92
CA LYS A 193 -30.79 20.61 1.97
C LYS A 193 -30.79 20.05 0.55
N LEU A 194 -30.01 19.03 0.32
CA LEU A 194 -30.02 18.30 -0.95
C LEU A 194 -31.25 17.37 -0.97
N GLU A 195 -32.01 17.39 -2.07
CA GLU A 195 -33.26 16.62 -2.17
C GLU A 195 -33.05 15.20 -2.72
N THR A 196 -31.99 15.00 -3.51
CA THR A 196 -31.78 13.76 -4.26
C THR A 196 -30.51 12.96 -3.85
N MET A 197 -29.66 13.55 -3.04
CA MET A 197 -28.43 12.88 -2.56
C MET A 197 -27.98 13.45 -1.22
N SER A 198 -27.21 12.69 -0.46
CA SER A 198 -26.58 13.17 0.77
C SER A 198 -25.39 14.09 0.48
N ARG A 199 -24.95 14.88 1.48
CA ARG A 199 -23.76 15.73 1.36
C ARG A 199 -22.48 14.94 1.12
N ASP A 200 -22.43 13.68 1.59
CA ASP A 200 -21.27 12.81 1.42
C ASP A 200 -21.22 12.17 0.04
N GLU A 201 -22.37 11.97 -0.60
CA GLU A 201 -22.46 11.52 -1.98
C GLU A 201 -22.15 12.63 -3.01
N ALA A 202 -22.25 13.88 -2.59
CA ALA A 202 -21.99 15.06 -3.42
C ALA A 202 -20.51 15.51 -3.40
N LYS A 203 -19.66 14.90 -2.56
CA LYS A 203 -18.24 15.14 -2.49
C LYS A 203 -17.50 14.25 -3.48
#